data_4b76b2e702c066ae079814f38c28003b
#
_entry.id   4b76b2e702c066ae079814f38c28003b
#
_cell.length_a   1.000
_cell.length_b   1.000
_cell.length_c   1.000
_cell.angle_alpha   90.00
_cell.angle_beta   90.00
_cell.angle_gamma   90.00
#
_symmetry.space_group_name_H-M   'P 1'
#
loop_
_entity.id
_entity.type
_entity.pdbx_description
1 polymer ?
#
loop_
_entity_poly.entity_id
_entity_poly.type
_entity_poly.pdbx_seq_one_letter_code
_entity_poly.pdbx_strand_id
1 'polypeptide(L)'
;MHYSKCKMLYLIYTFPALLRAWLSGVSFKGLCYFAGLPYMTRKNGSTISIGKGCRFMSKSWGNLIGLNHQCILATTEKDARIVIGNNCSFSGVSVRCYKEIILGNNVRCGANVLIMDGDGHLDDPRSGKSKPVHIGDNVWLGTDVKVMKGVTIGANSLIGAGSIVTKDIPANVIAVGSPCRVIRSIDEETIKKLEQK
;
A
#
# COMPACT_ATOMS: atom_id res chain seq x y z
N MET A 1 -14.31 25.11 -7.68
CA MET A 1 -13.31 25.83 -6.86
C MET A 1 -12.44 24.93 -5.95
N HIS A 2 -12.78 23.66 -5.74
CA HIS A 2 -12.02 22.74 -4.86
C HIS A 2 -10.77 22.10 -5.52
N TYR A 3 -10.80 21.83 -6.82
CA TYR A 3 -9.77 21.06 -7.53
C TYR A 3 -8.43 21.80 -7.71
N SER A 4 -8.44 23.13 -7.88
CA SER A 4 -7.21 23.93 -8.04
C SER A 4 -6.44 24.13 -6.73
N LYS A 5 -7.18 24.31 -5.62
CA LYS A 5 -6.56 24.41 -4.26
C LYS A 5 -5.88 23.11 -3.86
N CYS A 6 -6.46 21.94 -4.23
CA CYS A 6 -5.82 20.65 -3.97
C CYS A 6 -4.49 20.52 -4.73
N LYS A 7 -4.39 20.93 -6.01
CA LYS A 7 -3.13 20.84 -6.76
C LYS A 7 -2.00 21.65 -6.12
N MET A 8 -2.29 22.86 -5.65
CA MET A 8 -1.30 23.71 -4.99
C MET A 8 -0.82 23.10 -3.66
N LEU A 9 -1.71 22.51 -2.87
CA LEU A 9 -1.36 21.83 -1.62
C LEU A 9 -0.48 20.60 -1.88
N TYR A 10 -0.70 19.83 -2.95
CA TYR A 10 0.21 18.75 -3.34
C TYR A 10 1.64 19.26 -3.62
N LEU A 11 1.80 20.39 -4.30
CA LEU A 11 3.11 20.97 -4.57
C LEU A 11 3.83 21.38 -3.28
N ILE A 12 3.11 21.99 -2.31
CA ILE A 12 3.68 22.42 -1.02
C ILE A 12 4.24 21.23 -0.23
N TYR A 13 3.55 20.08 -0.24
CA TYR A 13 3.99 18.90 0.52
C TYR A 13 4.95 17.98 -0.24
N THR A 14 4.96 18.04 -1.58
CA THR A 14 5.76 17.10 -2.39
C THR A 14 7.25 17.27 -2.14
N PHE A 15 7.77 18.50 -2.19
CA PHE A 15 9.21 18.73 -2.00
C PHE A 15 9.69 18.33 -0.58
N PRO A 16 9.06 18.79 0.52
CA PRO A 16 9.46 18.36 1.87
C PRO A 16 9.33 16.86 2.09
N ALA A 17 8.32 16.22 1.51
CA ALA A 17 8.12 14.76 1.63
C ALA A 17 9.23 13.99 0.91
N LEU A 18 9.60 14.39 -0.30
CA LEU A 18 10.69 13.78 -1.07
C LEU A 18 12.04 13.96 -0.37
N LEU A 19 12.33 15.17 0.13
CA LEU A 19 13.57 15.45 0.86
C LEU A 19 13.67 14.58 2.12
N ARG A 20 12.60 14.53 2.93
CA ARG A 20 12.56 13.71 4.15
C ARG A 20 12.72 12.22 3.84
N ALA A 21 12.06 11.72 2.82
CA ALA A 21 12.16 10.34 2.40
C ALA A 21 13.57 10.00 1.87
N TRP A 22 14.16 10.90 1.10
CA TRP A 22 15.56 10.76 0.64
C TRP A 22 16.55 10.71 1.81
N LEU A 23 16.42 11.60 2.81
CA LEU A 23 17.21 11.56 4.04
C LEU A 23 17.02 10.24 4.81
N SER A 24 15.85 9.62 4.73
CA SER A 24 15.58 8.30 5.30
C SER A 24 16.05 7.14 4.39
N GLY A 25 16.70 7.43 3.25
CA GLY A 25 17.21 6.43 2.31
C GLY A 25 16.14 5.72 1.46
N VAL A 26 14.95 6.33 1.31
CA VAL A 26 13.90 5.84 0.41
C VAL A 26 14.19 6.28 -1.02
N SER A 27 14.10 5.37 -1.98
CA SER A 27 14.33 5.65 -3.40
C SER A 27 13.01 5.82 -4.17
N PHE A 28 12.95 6.83 -5.03
CA PHE A 28 11.85 7.07 -5.96
C PHE A 28 12.34 6.96 -7.40
N LYS A 29 11.60 6.23 -8.24
CA LYS A 29 11.90 6.09 -9.68
C LYS A 29 11.31 7.23 -10.52
N GLY A 30 10.69 8.23 -9.90
CA GLY A 30 10.13 9.41 -10.55
C GLY A 30 9.24 10.22 -9.61
N LEU A 31 8.58 11.23 -10.17
CA LEU A 31 7.74 12.14 -9.38
C LEU A 31 6.58 11.41 -8.72
N CYS A 32 6.37 11.67 -7.44
CA CYS A 32 5.23 11.24 -6.63
C CYS A 32 4.56 12.45 -5.99
N TYR A 33 3.30 12.31 -5.56
CA TYR A 33 2.49 13.40 -5.04
C TYR A 33 2.08 13.14 -3.59
N PHE A 34 2.13 14.17 -2.75
CA PHE A 34 1.90 14.04 -1.32
C PHE A 34 0.86 15.04 -0.81
N ALA A 35 -0.17 14.52 -0.16
CA ALA A 35 -1.12 15.30 0.62
C ALA A 35 -0.77 15.16 2.11
N GLY A 36 0.13 15.98 2.62
CA GLY A 36 0.76 15.87 3.93
C GLY A 36 2.04 15.02 3.89
N LEU A 37 2.73 14.96 5.02
CA LEU A 37 4.01 14.27 5.13
C LEU A 37 3.80 12.81 5.59
N PRO A 38 4.18 11.81 4.78
CA PRO A 38 4.19 10.43 5.25
C PRO A 38 5.35 10.19 6.23
N TYR A 39 5.21 9.18 7.07
CA TYR A 39 6.31 8.66 7.88
C TYR A 39 6.96 7.51 7.13
N MET A 40 8.19 7.71 6.67
CA MET A 40 8.98 6.69 5.98
C MET A 40 10.28 6.47 6.72
N THR A 41 10.53 5.23 7.14
CA THR A 41 11.74 4.85 7.87
C THR A 41 12.22 3.47 7.43
N ARG A 42 13.53 3.28 7.49
CA ARG A 42 14.11 1.98 7.16
C ARG A 42 15.23 1.58 8.13
N LYS A 43 15.35 0.29 8.37
CA LYS A 43 16.48 -0.31 9.06
C LYS A 43 17.72 -0.26 8.18
N ASN A 44 18.90 -0.08 8.76
CA ASN A 44 20.16 -0.18 8.00
C ASN A 44 20.27 -1.53 7.30
N GLY A 45 20.64 -1.51 6.01
CA GLY A 45 20.72 -2.69 5.14
C GLY A 45 19.42 -3.04 4.43
N SER A 46 18.26 -2.47 4.86
CA SER A 46 16.98 -2.68 4.19
C SER A 46 16.73 -1.67 3.05
N THR A 47 15.70 -1.89 2.24
CA THR A 47 15.36 -1.03 1.11
C THR A 47 13.88 -0.68 1.04
N ILE A 48 13.58 0.56 0.63
CA ILE A 48 12.24 1.00 0.22
C ILE A 48 12.39 1.66 -1.15
N SER A 49 11.76 1.08 -2.17
CA SER A 49 11.78 1.58 -3.54
C SER A 49 10.35 1.84 -4.02
N ILE A 50 10.11 3.04 -4.57
CA ILE A 50 8.78 3.51 -4.97
C ILE A 50 8.84 3.94 -6.44
N GLY A 51 7.90 3.44 -7.25
CA GLY A 51 7.73 3.78 -8.65
C GLY A 51 7.30 5.23 -8.86
N LYS A 52 7.14 5.63 -10.11
CA LYS A 52 6.66 6.97 -10.48
C LYS A 52 5.14 7.09 -10.37
N GLY A 53 4.63 8.32 -10.25
CA GLY A 53 3.20 8.63 -10.29
C GLY A 53 2.41 8.23 -9.03
N CYS A 54 3.09 7.75 -7.98
CA CYS A 54 2.42 7.35 -6.74
C CYS A 54 1.87 8.55 -5.97
N ARG A 55 0.76 8.35 -5.25
CA ARG A 55 0.07 9.37 -4.45
C ARG A 55 -0.07 8.91 -3.00
N PHE A 56 0.34 9.77 -2.07
CA PHE A 56 0.27 9.50 -0.63
C PHE A 56 -0.59 10.56 0.07
N MET A 57 -1.79 10.16 0.52
CA MET A 57 -2.68 10.98 1.30
C MET A 57 -2.44 10.74 2.79
N SER A 58 -1.78 11.69 3.44
CA SER A 58 -1.42 11.65 4.88
C SER A 58 -2.13 12.72 5.71
N LYS A 59 -3.10 13.42 5.11
CA LYS A 59 -3.97 14.42 5.75
C LYS A 59 -5.42 14.19 5.35
N SER A 60 -6.34 14.42 6.27
CA SER A 60 -7.79 14.19 6.09
C SER A 60 -8.40 14.95 4.92
N TRP A 61 -7.88 16.13 4.57
CA TRP A 61 -8.35 16.85 3.38
C TRP A 61 -8.02 16.14 2.06
N GLY A 62 -7.06 15.20 2.06
CA GLY A 62 -6.70 14.39 0.89
C GLY A 62 -7.63 13.21 0.63
N ASN A 63 -8.38 12.79 1.67
CA ASN A 63 -9.40 11.75 1.55
C ASN A 63 -10.51 11.98 2.58
N LEU A 64 -11.72 12.31 2.09
CA LEU A 64 -12.88 12.68 2.92
C LEU A 64 -13.55 11.51 3.65
N ILE A 65 -13.15 10.25 3.40
CA ILE A 65 -13.59 9.09 4.21
C ILE A 65 -13.06 9.22 5.64
N GLY A 66 -11.93 9.93 5.81
CA GLY A 66 -11.23 10.06 7.07
C GLY A 66 -9.99 9.19 7.13
N LEU A 67 -8.93 9.73 7.71
CA LEU A 67 -7.68 9.02 7.92
C LEU A 67 -7.37 8.99 9.41
N ASN A 68 -7.12 7.78 9.95
CA ASN A 68 -6.75 7.62 11.36
C ASN A 68 -5.32 8.10 11.62
N HIS A 69 -4.45 8.03 10.58
CA HIS A 69 -3.04 8.43 10.66
C HIS A 69 -2.50 8.79 9.27
N GLN A 70 -1.31 9.36 9.23
CA GLN A 70 -0.54 9.57 8.01
C GLN A 70 -0.13 8.22 7.38
N CYS A 71 0.24 8.22 6.09
CA CYS A 71 0.84 7.04 5.48
C CYS A 71 2.16 6.69 6.19
N ILE A 72 2.34 5.41 6.51
CA ILE A 72 3.51 4.86 7.19
C ILE A 72 4.11 3.77 6.31
N LEU A 73 5.40 3.88 5.96
CA LEU A 73 6.17 2.83 5.32
C LEU A 73 7.41 2.57 6.17
N ALA A 74 7.52 1.37 6.69
CA ALA A 74 8.62 1.03 7.59
C ALA A 74 9.18 -0.37 7.31
N THR A 75 10.52 -0.46 7.18
CA THR A 75 11.24 -1.73 7.25
C THR A 75 11.88 -1.85 8.64
N THR A 76 11.74 -3.02 9.27
CA THR A 76 12.17 -3.23 10.66
C THR A 76 13.34 -4.18 10.81
N GLU A 77 13.65 -4.98 9.78
CA GLU A 77 14.75 -5.92 9.77
C GLU A 77 15.81 -5.57 8.71
N LYS A 78 17.06 -5.98 8.97
CA LYS A 78 18.10 -5.96 7.96
C LYS A 78 17.67 -6.83 6.77
N ASP A 79 17.97 -6.39 5.55
CA ASP A 79 17.60 -7.06 4.30
C ASP A 79 16.09 -7.06 3.98
N ALA A 80 15.23 -6.47 4.84
CA ALA A 80 13.82 -6.27 4.53
C ALA A 80 13.65 -5.34 3.33
N ARG A 81 12.66 -5.62 2.47
CA ARG A 81 12.43 -4.79 1.30
C ARG A 81 10.95 -4.47 1.06
N ILE A 82 10.68 -3.21 0.79
CA ILE A 82 9.40 -2.74 0.26
C ILE A 82 9.63 -2.29 -1.18
N VAL A 83 8.87 -2.85 -2.12
CA VAL A 83 8.87 -2.46 -3.52
C VAL A 83 7.44 -2.05 -3.89
N ILE A 84 7.28 -0.83 -4.38
CA ILE A 84 6.01 -0.29 -4.85
C ILE A 84 6.15 0.05 -6.32
N GLY A 85 5.26 -0.47 -7.14
CA GLY A 85 5.18 -0.20 -8.58
C GLY A 85 4.73 1.23 -8.88
N ASN A 86 4.42 1.49 -10.14
CA ASN A 86 4.02 2.80 -10.62
C ASN A 86 2.54 3.11 -10.36
N ASN A 87 2.18 4.40 -10.30
CA ASN A 87 0.80 4.90 -10.25
C ASN A 87 -0.05 4.38 -9.08
N CYS A 88 0.58 3.94 -8.00
CA CYS A 88 -0.11 3.47 -6.80
C CYS A 88 -0.69 4.64 -5.98
N SER A 89 -1.76 4.37 -5.23
CA SER A 89 -2.38 5.39 -4.37
C SER A 89 -2.65 4.86 -2.96
N PHE A 90 -2.32 5.66 -1.97
CA PHE A 90 -2.34 5.31 -0.55
C PHE A 90 -3.03 6.40 0.25
N SER A 91 -3.93 6.02 1.14
CA SER A 91 -4.66 6.94 2.01
C SER A 91 -4.54 6.49 3.47
N GLY A 92 -3.68 7.12 4.28
CA GLY A 92 -3.44 6.71 5.66
C GLY A 92 -3.06 5.24 5.81
N VAL A 93 -2.27 4.72 4.87
CA VAL A 93 -1.91 3.29 4.81
C VAL A 93 -0.70 3.02 5.69
N SER A 94 -0.72 1.89 6.42
CA SER A 94 0.45 1.35 7.13
C SER A 94 1.02 0.17 6.38
N VAL A 95 2.31 0.25 5.98
CA VAL A 95 3.09 -0.85 5.43
C VAL A 95 4.24 -1.12 6.37
N ARG A 96 4.21 -2.26 7.06
CA ARG A 96 5.27 -2.67 7.98
C ARG A 96 5.92 -3.96 7.51
N CYS A 97 7.20 -3.88 7.16
CA CYS A 97 7.93 -4.94 6.50
C CYS A 97 9.07 -5.49 7.37
N TYR A 98 9.05 -6.79 7.55
CA TYR A 98 10.09 -7.57 8.25
C TYR A 98 10.95 -8.36 7.26
N LYS A 99 10.39 -8.76 6.11
CA LYS A 99 11.07 -9.56 5.10
C LYS A 99 10.88 -8.96 3.72
N GLU A 100 9.66 -9.00 3.18
CA GLU A 100 9.39 -8.53 1.83
C GLU A 100 7.92 -8.17 1.61
N ILE A 101 7.67 -6.97 1.13
CA ILE A 101 6.34 -6.54 0.66
C ILE A 101 6.51 -5.95 -0.74
N ILE A 102 5.83 -6.56 -1.73
CA ILE A 102 5.83 -6.11 -3.12
C ILE A 102 4.42 -5.73 -3.52
N LEU A 103 4.25 -4.51 -4.01
CA LEU A 103 3.04 -4.03 -4.68
C LEU A 103 3.35 -3.78 -6.15
N GLY A 104 2.52 -4.31 -7.02
CA GLY A 104 2.57 -4.07 -8.47
C GLY A 104 2.21 -2.65 -8.86
N ASN A 105 1.90 -2.45 -10.13
CA ASN A 105 1.49 -1.17 -10.66
C ASN A 105 0.00 -0.90 -10.44
N ASN A 106 -0.40 0.38 -10.42
CA ASN A 106 -1.80 0.83 -10.32
C ASN A 106 -2.54 0.31 -9.08
N VAL A 107 -1.83 -0.12 -8.01
CA VAL A 107 -2.45 -0.58 -6.77
C VAL A 107 -3.13 0.58 -6.05
N ARG A 108 -4.38 0.38 -5.65
CA ARG A 108 -5.16 1.36 -4.90
C ARG A 108 -5.44 0.86 -3.50
N CYS A 109 -4.94 1.57 -2.51
CA CYS A 109 -5.21 1.31 -1.10
C CYS A 109 -6.16 2.38 -0.57
N GLY A 110 -7.35 1.97 -0.18
CA GLY A 110 -8.34 2.81 0.50
C GLY A 110 -7.84 3.33 1.83
N ALA A 111 -8.70 4.06 2.55
CA ALA A 111 -8.32 4.64 3.83
C ALA A 111 -7.91 3.56 4.85
N ASN A 112 -6.84 3.83 5.61
CA ASN A 112 -6.39 3.05 6.77
C ASN A 112 -6.07 1.57 6.48
N VAL A 113 -5.71 1.21 5.25
CA VAL A 113 -5.26 -0.15 4.92
C VAL A 113 -3.99 -0.49 5.69
N LEU A 114 -3.92 -1.71 6.23
CA LEU A 114 -2.75 -2.28 6.86
C LEU A 114 -2.18 -3.41 6.00
N ILE A 115 -0.88 -3.38 5.71
CA ILE A 115 -0.14 -4.45 5.03
C ILE A 115 1.05 -4.81 5.90
N MET A 116 1.14 -6.08 6.33
CA MET A 116 2.24 -6.54 7.15
C MET A 116 2.65 -7.98 6.83
N ASP A 117 3.94 -8.23 6.83
CA ASP A 117 4.54 -9.53 6.51
C ASP A 117 5.10 -10.28 7.74
N GLY A 118 4.79 -9.77 8.93
CA GLY A 118 5.18 -10.35 10.22
C GLY A 118 4.27 -9.91 11.35
N ASP A 119 4.35 -10.58 12.52
CA ASP A 119 3.42 -10.37 13.64
C ASP A 119 3.90 -9.29 14.64
N GLY A 120 5.12 -8.81 14.51
CA GLY A 120 5.66 -7.72 15.33
C GLY A 120 6.37 -8.13 16.63
N HIS A 121 6.04 -9.26 17.19
CA HIS A 121 6.65 -9.81 18.40
C HIS A 121 7.41 -11.09 18.07
N LEU A 122 8.61 -10.92 17.49
CA LEU A 122 9.45 -12.04 17.01
C LEU A 122 10.01 -12.91 18.16
N ASP A 123 10.00 -12.40 19.37
CA ASP A 123 10.38 -13.06 20.61
C ASP A 123 9.27 -13.95 21.20
N ASP A 124 8.02 -13.77 20.78
CA ASP A 124 6.91 -14.61 21.24
C ASP A 124 6.88 -15.93 20.43
N PRO A 125 6.93 -17.11 21.10
CA PRO A 125 6.92 -18.41 20.42
C PRO A 125 5.63 -18.68 19.63
N ARG A 126 4.55 -17.96 19.87
CA ARG A 126 3.30 -18.00 19.08
C ARG A 126 3.40 -17.17 17.80
N SER A 127 4.34 -16.24 17.74
CA SER A 127 4.63 -15.44 16.57
C SER A 127 5.37 -16.31 15.57
N GLY A 128 4.75 -16.66 14.45
CA GLY A 128 5.43 -17.41 13.39
C GLY A 128 6.42 -16.52 12.61
N LYS A 129 7.27 -17.15 11.81
CA LYS A 129 8.23 -16.46 10.94
C LYS A 129 7.52 -15.48 10.01
N SER A 130 8.19 -14.36 9.73
CA SER A 130 7.74 -13.40 8.70
C SER A 130 7.68 -14.06 7.34
N LYS A 131 6.63 -13.80 6.57
CA LYS A 131 6.38 -14.37 5.24
C LYS A 131 6.06 -13.26 4.25
N PRO A 132 6.67 -13.24 3.05
CA PRO A 132 6.43 -12.20 2.05
C PRO A 132 4.95 -11.94 1.77
N VAL A 133 4.65 -10.68 1.44
CA VAL A 133 3.32 -10.28 0.93
C VAL A 133 3.49 -9.75 -0.48
N HIS A 134 2.74 -10.30 -1.42
CA HIS A 134 2.76 -9.86 -2.82
C HIS A 134 1.37 -9.43 -3.27
N ILE A 135 1.26 -8.24 -3.83
CA ILE A 135 0.02 -7.67 -4.34
C ILE A 135 0.23 -7.34 -5.82
N GLY A 136 -0.54 -7.98 -6.68
CA GLY A 136 -0.43 -7.86 -8.14
C GLY A 136 -0.87 -6.48 -8.67
N ASP A 137 -0.72 -6.31 -9.97
CA ASP A 137 -1.11 -5.09 -10.68
C ASP A 137 -2.62 -4.85 -10.61
N ASN A 138 -3.03 -3.58 -10.64
CA ASN A 138 -4.43 -3.14 -10.65
C ASN A 138 -5.27 -3.61 -9.46
N VAL A 139 -4.67 -4.08 -8.37
CA VAL A 139 -5.41 -4.50 -7.16
C VAL A 139 -6.01 -3.29 -6.47
N TRP A 140 -7.26 -3.41 -6.05
CA TRP A 140 -7.92 -2.42 -5.21
C TRP A 140 -8.23 -3.01 -3.83
N LEU A 141 -7.57 -2.50 -2.81
CA LEU A 141 -7.87 -2.75 -1.40
C LEU A 141 -8.84 -1.67 -0.90
N GLY A 142 -10.02 -2.07 -0.46
CA GLY A 142 -11.01 -1.16 0.13
C GLY A 142 -10.52 -0.54 1.45
N THR A 143 -11.33 0.36 2.02
CA THR A 143 -11.06 0.99 3.31
C THR A 143 -10.93 -0.05 4.43
N ASP A 144 -10.00 0.16 5.38
CA ASP A 144 -9.75 -0.69 6.55
C ASP A 144 -9.41 -2.17 6.24
N VAL A 145 -8.99 -2.48 5.02
CA VAL A 145 -8.49 -3.81 4.67
C VAL A 145 -7.18 -4.09 5.39
N LYS A 146 -7.05 -5.32 5.92
CA LYS A 146 -5.80 -5.82 6.53
C LYS A 146 -5.27 -6.99 5.69
N VAL A 147 -4.04 -6.87 5.20
CA VAL A 147 -3.33 -7.94 4.48
C VAL A 147 -2.26 -8.50 5.41
N MET A 148 -2.38 -9.77 5.73
CA MET A 148 -1.51 -10.46 6.69
C MET A 148 -0.34 -11.15 6.00
N LYS A 149 0.65 -11.53 6.79
CA LYS A 149 1.87 -12.21 6.33
C LYS A 149 1.61 -13.44 5.46
N GLY A 150 2.42 -13.62 4.44
CA GLY A 150 2.40 -14.78 3.54
C GLY A 150 1.29 -14.77 2.50
N VAL A 151 0.62 -13.63 2.30
CA VAL A 151 -0.51 -13.52 1.36
C VAL A 151 -0.03 -13.03 0.00
N THR A 152 -0.50 -13.70 -1.06
CA THR A 152 -0.45 -13.22 -2.44
C THR A 152 -1.86 -12.82 -2.89
N ILE A 153 -2.01 -11.59 -3.40
CA ILE A 153 -3.26 -11.12 -4.05
C ILE A 153 -2.98 -10.97 -5.54
N GLY A 154 -3.67 -11.78 -6.35
CA GLY A 154 -3.54 -11.77 -7.80
C GLY A 154 -4.03 -10.47 -8.45
N ALA A 155 -3.49 -10.18 -9.63
CA ALA A 155 -3.78 -8.96 -10.37
C ALA A 155 -5.28 -8.74 -10.63
N ASN A 156 -5.67 -7.49 -10.85
CA ASN A 156 -7.02 -7.04 -11.18
C ASN A 156 -8.09 -7.34 -10.11
N SER A 157 -7.68 -7.83 -8.91
CA SER A 157 -8.65 -8.21 -7.87
C SER A 157 -9.06 -7.04 -6.98
N LEU A 158 -10.29 -7.10 -6.47
CA LEU A 158 -10.85 -6.14 -5.53
C LEU A 158 -11.08 -6.82 -4.18
N ILE A 159 -10.54 -6.22 -3.13
CA ILE A 159 -10.79 -6.64 -1.74
C ILE A 159 -11.73 -5.62 -1.10
N GLY A 160 -12.91 -6.09 -0.69
CA GLY A 160 -13.94 -5.23 -0.10
C GLY A 160 -13.51 -4.63 1.23
N ALA A 161 -14.08 -3.47 1.58
CA ALA A 161 -13.77 -2.74 2.79
C ALA A 161 -13.93 -3.60 4.06
N GLY A 162 -13.07 -3.36 5.07
CA GLY A 162 -13.09 -4.07 6.35
C GLY A 162 -12.65 -5.53 6.30
N SER A 163 -12.15 -6.01 5.14
CA SER A 163 -11.73 -7.41 4.99
C SER A 163 -10.38 -7.69 5.66
N ILE A 164 -10.23 -8.92 6.19
CA ILE A 164 -8.95 -9.43 6.71
C ILE A 164 -8.47 -10.58 5.82
N VAL A 165 -7.42 -10.32 5.03
CA VAL A 165 -6.86 -11.27 4.07
C VAL A 165 -5.78 -12.09 4.76
N THR A 166 -6.05 -13.38 4.99
CA THR A 166 -5.16 -14.32 5.67
C THR A 166 -4.73 -15.49 4.79
N LYS A 167 -5.25 -15.55 3.55
CA LYS A 167 -4.93 -16.57 2.54
C LYS A 167 -4.82 -15.91 1.18
N ASP A 168 -4.15 -16.57 0.26
CA ASP A 168 -4.01 -16.10 -1.12
C ASP A 168 -5.38 -15.86 -1.77
N ILE A 169 -5.43 -14.80 -2.58
CA ILE A 169 -6.58 -14.42 -3.39
C ILE A 169 -6.15 -14.54 -4.86
N PRO A 170 -6.86 -15.31 -5.69
CA PRO A 170 -6.53 -15.42 -7.10
C PRO A 170 -6.73 -14.10 -7.85
N ALA A 171 -6.21 -14.02 -9.07
CA ALA A 171 -6.42 -12.87 -9.93
C ALA A 171 -7.88 -12.78 -10.43
N ASN A 172 -8.28 -11.58 -10.84
CA ASN A 172 -9.56 -11.32 -11.52
C ASN A 172 -10.80 -11.67 -10.68
N VAL A 173 -10.74 -11.42 -9.35
CA VAL A 173 -11.86 -11.74 -8.46
C VAL A 173 -12.22 -10.55 -7.56
N ILE A 174 -13.44 -10.61 -7.02
CA ILE A 174 -13.86 -9.81 -5.88
C ILE A 174 -13.89 -10.72 -4.65
N ALA A 175 -13.20 -10.30 -3.58
CA ALA A 175 -13.15 -11.01 -2.32
C ALA A 175 -13.50 -10.07 -1.15
N VAL A 176 -14.22 -10.59 -0.15
CA VAL A 176 -14.66 -9.79 1.01
C VAL A 176 -14.68 -10.61 2.29
N GLY A 177 -14.72 -9.93 3.42
CA GLY A 177 -15.04 -10.51 4.73
C GLY A 177 -13.83 -10.72 5.66
N SER A 178 -14.12 -11.23 6.84
CA SER A 178 -13.14 -11.55 7.90
C SER A 178 -13.46 -12.96 8.46
N PRO A 179 -12.73 -13.98 8.03
CA PRO A 179 -11.64 -13.98 7.05
C PRO A 179 -12.11 -13.72 5.60
N CYS A 180 -11.29 -13.07 4.79
CA CYS A 180 -11.61 -12.72 3.41
C CYS A 180 -11.78 -13.97 2.53
N ARG A 181 -12.84 -13.97 1.69
CA ARG A 181 -13.17 -15.06 0.75
C ARG A 181 -13.60 -14.48 -0.59
N VAL A 182 -13.28 -15.19 -1.66
CA VAL A 182 -13.76 -14.89 -3.01
C VAL A 182 -15.29 -15.02 -3.05
N ILE A 183 -15.96 -14.01 -3.59
CA ILE A 183 -17.42 -14.00 -3.76
C ILE A 183 -17.84 -14.12 -5.22
N ARG A 184 -17.02 -13.61 -6.16
CA ARG A 184 -17.25 -13.74 -7.61
C ARG A 184 -16.03 -13.40 -8.44
N SER A 185 -16.02 -13.85 -9.69
CA SER A 185 -15.05 -13.40 -10.70
C SER A 185 -15.42 -12.01 -11.23
N ILE A 186 -14.43 -11.33 -11.79
CA ILE A 186 -14.59 -10.09 -12.56
C ILE A 186 -14.74 -10.48 -14.02
N ASP A 187 -15.66 -9.83 -14.75
CA ASP A 187 -15.90 -10.08 -16.16
C ASP A 187 -14.73 -9.61 -17.04
N GLU A 188 -14.60 -10.25 -18.21
CA GLU A 188 -13.49 -9.99 -19.15
C GLU A 188 -13.47 -8.56 -19.66
N GLU A 189 -14.62 -7.91 -19.84
CA GLU A 189 -14.68 -6.53 -20.31
C GLU A 189 -14.08 -5.58 -19.27
N THR A 190 -14.40 -5.79 -18.00
CA THR A 190 -13.81 -5.03 -16.89
C THR A 190 -12.30 -5.26 -16.80
N ILE A 191 -11.84 -6.51 -16.95
CA ILE A 191 -10.40 -6.84 -16.94
C ILE A 191 -9.68 -6.09 -18.07
N LYS A 192 -10.17 -6.16 -19.30
CA LYS A 192 -9.59 -5.44 -20.45
C LYS A 192 -9.47 -3.93 -20.19
N LYS A 193 -10.46 -3.31 -19.56
CA LYS A 193 -10.44 -1.89 -19.19
C LYS A 193 -9.39 -1.57 -18.11
N LEU A 194 -9.09 -2.52 -17.21
CA LEU A 194 -8.05 -2.34 -16.18
C LEU A 194 -6.64 -2.43 -16.77
N GLU A 195 -6.42 -3.32 -17.73
CA GLU A 195 -5.12 -3.56 -18.36
C GLU A 195 -4.70 -2.45 -19.34
N GLN A 196 -5.64 -1.65 -19.84
CA GLN A 196 -5.40 -0.50 -20.72
C GLN A 196 -5.00 0.78 -20.00
N LYS A 197 -4.94 0.79 -18.66
CA LYS A 197 -4.58 1.95 -17.82
C LYS A 197 -3.11 1.97 -17.46
#